data_8142ff925bf1e4b2c573609fae34cc00
#
_entry.id   8142ff925bf1e4b2c573609fae34cc00
#
_cell.length_a   1.000
_cell.length_b   1.000
_cell.length_c   1.000
_cell.angle_alpha   90.00
_cell.angle_beta   90.00
_cell.angle_gamma   90.00
#
_symmetry.space_group_name_H-M   'P 1'
#
loop_
_entity.id
_entity.type
_entity.pdbx_description
1 polymer ?
#
loop_
_entity_poly.entity_id
_entity_poly.type
_entity_poly.pdbx_seq_one_letter_code
_entity_poly.pdbx_strand_id
1 'polypeptide(L)'
;MHFAYTSNMHCVCLIHWKAEEAEEKIAKLRAAGFEVDYREMKPGALRDRLNNPPAVFVIDLSHMPMQGRDVAMALRIRKTTRHTPLVFVEGEPEKVDRIKNSLPDAIYTTWSRIRSSLKTAIAKPPANPIVPESNLAGYSGTPLPKKLGVKPNSTVALVGAPKDFEKALGELPEGVKLKKRADGACDLIIWFVRMRAELYDRIKEMGELTGAGGLWIAWPKQASGVASDMTQNIVRETGLASGLVDYKVCAIDATWSGLKFARRKTK
;
A
#
# COMPACT_ATOMS: atom_id res chain seq x y z
N MET A 1 41.99 -37.25 -0.87
CA MET A 1 41.56 -35.92 -1.37
C MET A 1 40.07 -35.86 -1.33
N HIS A 2 39.50 -35.25 -0.25
CA HIS A 2 38.08 -35.01 -0.15
C HIS A 2 37.82 -33.63 -0.71
N PHE A 3 37.28 -33.57 -1.91
CA PHE A 3 36.70 -32.33 -2.43
C PHE A 3 35.36 -32.10 -1.71
N ALA A 4 35.39 -31.25 -0.70
CA ALA A 4 34.18 -30.68 -0.14
C ALA A 4 33.55 -29.76 -1.21
N TYR A 5 32.56 -30.27 -1.94
CA TYR A 5 31.62 -29.44 -2.69
C TYR A 5 30.78 -28.70 -1.68
N THR A 6 31.21 -27.52 -1.23
CA THR A 6 30.34 -26.55 -0.62
C THR A 6 29.47 -26.02 -1.75
N SER A 7 28.33 -26.66 -1.95
CA SER A 7 27.25 -26.13 -2.78
C SER A 7 26.82 -24.82 -2.15
N ASN A 8 27.29 -23.72 -2.75
CA ASN A 8 26.90 -22.36 -2.35
C ASN A 8 25.45 -22.15 -2.82
N MET A 9 24.50 -22.73 -2.08
CA MET A 9 23.08 -22.60 -2.40
C MET A 9 22.67 -21.17 -2.10
N HIS A 10 22.15 -20.47 -3.14
CA HIS A 10 21.63 -19.13 -2.99
C HIS A 10 20.37 -19.12 -2.12
N CYS A 11 20.35 -18.24 -1.12
CA CYS A 11 19.18 -18.05 -0.27
C CYS A 11 18.14 -17.17 -0.98
N VAL A 12 16.93 -17.68 -1.06
CA VAL A 12 15.74 -17.03 -1.63
C VAL A 12 14.81 -16.64 -0.50
N CYS A 13 14.38 -15.39 -0.45
CA CYS A 13 13.33 -14.97 0.47
C CYS A 13 11.97 -15.07 -0.22
N LEU A 14 11.13 -15.98 0.26
CA LEU A 14 9.75 -16.14 -0.23
C LEU A 14 8.81 -15.20 0.54
N ILE A 15 8.06 -14.39 -0.20
CA ILE A 15 6.99 -13.53 0.28
C ILE A 15 5.66 -14.11 -0.19
N HIS A 16 4.90 -14.66 0.76
CA HIS A 16 3.62 -15.30 0.54
C HIS A 16 2.70 -15.05 1.74
N TRP A 17 1.40 -14.83 1.51
CA TRP A 17 0.47 -14.37 2.55
C TRP A 17 -0.36 -15.47 3.21
N LYS A 18 -0.40 -16.67 2.62
CA LYS A 18 -1.10 -17.81 3.19
C LYS A 18 -0.10 -18.84 3.71
N ALA A 19 0.05 -18.93 5.01
CA ALA A 19 0.99 -19.85 5.65
C ALA A 19 0.72 -21.33 5.27
N GLU A 20 -0.55 -21.69 5.11
CA GLU A 20 -0.99 -23.05 4.76
C GLU A 20 -0.51 -23.49 3.37
N GLU A 21 -0.39 -22.55 2.44
CA GLU A 21 0.08 -22.80 1.07
C GLU A 21 1.60 -22.64 0.92
N ALA A 22 2.26 -22.05 1.92
CA ALA A 22 3.69 -21.73 1.85
C ALA A 22 4.57 -22.96 1.77
N GLU A 23 4.21 -24.05 2.47
CA GLU A 23 4.98 -25.32 2.48
C GLU A 23 5.16 -25.88 1.05
N GLU A 24 4.11 -25.89 0.24
CA GLU A 24 4.17 -26.33 -1.15
C GLU A 24 5.14 -25.47 -1.97
N LYS A 25 5.10 -24.14 -1.78
CA LYS A 25 5.96 -23.19 -2.49
C LYS A 25 7.42 -23.32 -2.05
N ILE A 26 7.66 -23.51 -0.77
CA ILE A 26 8.98 -23.78 -0.18
C ILE A 26 9.54 -25.07 -0.77
N ALA A 27 8.75 -26.15 -0.83
CA ALA A 27 9.17 -27.41 -1.42
C ALA A 27 9.57 -27.26 -2.89
N LYS A 28 8.80 -26.52 -3.69
CA LYS A 28 9.14 -26.21 -5.09
C LYS A 28 10.46 -25.45 -5.24
N LEU A 29 10.72 -24.46 -4.39
CA LEU A 29 11.97 -23.70 -4.42
C LEU A 29 13.17 -24.54 -3.98
N ARG A 30 13.02 -25.39 -2.96
CA ARG A 30 14.05 -26.34 -2.52
C ARG A 30 14.36 -27.37 -3.60
N ALA A 31 13.33 -27.94 -4.25
CA ALA A 31 13.49 -28.86 -5.38
C ALA A 31 14.16 -28.18 -6.60
N ALA A 32 14.01 -26.87 -6.74
CA ALA A 32 14.72 -26.07 -7.74
C ALA A 32 16.20 -25.81 -7.39
N GLY A 33 16.67 -26.20 -6.19
CA GLY A 33 18.07 -26.11 -5.74
C GLY A 33 18.40 -24.82 -4.99
N PHE A 34 17.43 -24.23 -4.30
CA PHE A 34 17.62 -22.98 -3.52
C PHE A 34 17.40 -23.23 -2.02
N GLU A 35 18.14 -22.51 -1.19
CA GLU A 35 17.80 -22.35 0.22
C GLU A 35 16.65 -21.35 0.34
N VAL A 36 15.67 -21.63 1.21
CA VAL A 36 14.46 -20.81 1.31
C VAL A 36 14.32 -20.23 2.70
N ASP A 37 14.30 -18.91 2.78
CA ASP A 37 13.86 -18.19 3.95
C ASP A 37 12.39 -17.76 3.75
N TYR A 38 11.53 -18.29 4.57
CA TYR A 38 10.11 -17.92 4.61
C TYR A 38 9.73 -17.56 6.03
N ARG A 39 8.99 -16.48 6.16
CA ARG A 39 8.31 -16.09 7.41
C ARG A 39 6.92 -15.59 7.08
N GLU A 40 5.95 -15.94 7.91
CA GLU A 40 4.60 -15.42 7.80
C GLU A 40 4.63 -13.87 7.78
N MET A 41 3.92 -13.27 6.83
CA MET A 41 3.92 -11.83 6.61
C MET A 41 3.16 -11.08 7.72
N LYS A 42 3.88 -10.77 8.80
CA LYS A 42 3.47 -9.94 9.95
C LYS A 42 4.30 -8.66 9.99
N PRO A 43 3.88 -7.62 10.71
CA PRO A 43 4.70 -6.42 10.90
C PRO A 43 6.12 -6.77 11.38
N GLY A 44 7.13 -6.33 10.66
CA GLY A 44 8.54 -6.60 10.96
C GLY A 44 9.11 -7.91 10.39
N ALA A 45 8.33 -8.76 9.71
CA ALA A 45 8.78 -10.05 9.16
C ALA A 45 10.04 -9.96 8.28
N LEU A 46 10.19 -8.87 7.54
CA LEU A 46 11.32 -8.66 6.63
C LEU A 46 12.49 -7.88 7.26
N ARG A 47 12.42 -7.47 8.54
CA ARG A 47 13.40 -6.57 9.16
C ARG A 47 14.85 -7.05 8.96
N ASP A 48 15.13 -8.33 9.22
CA ASP A 48 16.48 -8.89 9.10
C ASP A 48 16.95 -8.90 7.63
N ARG A 49 16.04 -9.13 6.69
CA ARG A 49 16.30 -9.16 5.24
C ARG A 49 16.49 -7.78 4.62
N LEU A 50 16.04 -6.75 5.31
CA LEU A 50 16.30 -5.38 4.89
C LEU A 50 17.76 -4.97 5.15
N ASN A 51 18.44 -5.59 6.11
CA ASN A 51 19.84 -5.32 6.44
C ASN A 51 20.79 -6.33 5.80
N ASN A 52 20.36 -7.60 5.68
CA ASN A 52 21.08 -8.69 5.04
C ASN A 52 20.23 -9.26 3.89
N PRO A 53 20.28 -8.63 2.69
CA PRO A 53 19.43 -9.03 1.58
C PRO A 53 19.71 -10.47 1.13
N PRO A 54 18.70 -11.25 0.74
CA PRO A 54 18.87 -12.55 0.11
C PRO A 54 19.43 -12.39 -1.31
N ALA A 55 19.75 -13.51 -1.97
CA ALA A 55 20.14 -13.48 -3.38
C ALA A 55 18.99 -13.01 -4.29
N VAL A 56 17.73 -13.26 -3.89
CA VAL A 56 16.52 -12.83 -4.64
C VAL A 56 15.30 -12.82 -3.72
N PHE A 57 14.37 -11.90 -3.95
CA PHE A 57 13.03 -11.93 -3.37
C PHE A 57 12.05 -12.56 -4.36
N VAL A 58 11.35 -13.60 -3.92
CA VAL A 58 10.24 -14.22 -4.68
C VAL A 58 8.93 -13.76 -4.05
N ILE A 59 8.08 -13.13 -4.84
CA ILE A 59 6.82 -12.55 -4.38
C ILE A 59 5.67 -13.24 -5.12
N ASP A 60 4.90 -14.05 -4.41
CA ASP A 60 3.75 -14.74 -4.96
C ASP A 60 2.54 -13.79 -5.02
N LEU A 61 2.02 -13.56 -6.23
CA LEU A 61 0.89 -12.66 -6.47
C LEU A 61 -0.46 -13.38 -6.51
N SER A 62 -0.51 -14.68 -6.25
CA SER A 62 -1.78 -15.45 -6.20
C SER A 62 -2.75 -14.88 -5.19
N HIS A 63 -2.19 -14.38 -4.07
CA HIS A 63 -2.94 -13.74 -3.01
C HIS A 63 -2.39 -12.33 -2.75
N MET A 64 -3.29 -11.38 -2.54
CA MET A 64 -2.95 -10.00 -2.16
C MET A 64 -1.91 -9.31 -3.09
N PRO A 65 -2.08 -9.34 -4.42
CA PRO A 65 -1.08 -8.87 -5.38
C PRO A 65 -0.68 -7.41 -5.15
N MET A 66 -1.58 -6.56 -4.67
CA MET A 66 -1.27 -5.16 -4.38
C MET A 66 -0.35 -5.01 -3.16
N GLN A 67 -0.48 -5.89 -2.17
CA GLN A 67 0.47 -5.92 -1.04
C GLN A 67 1.84 -6.43 -1.50
N GLY A 68 1.87 -7.42 -2.40
CA GLY A 68 3.10 -7.87 -3.04
C GLY A 68 3.83 -6.76 -3.76
N ARG A 69 3.10 -5.95 -4.51
CA ARG A 69 3.63 -4.75 -5.12
C ARG A 69 4.18 -3.77 -4.07
N ASP A 70 3.42 -3.48 -3.02
CA ASP A 70 3.82 -2.49 -2.02
C ASP A 70 5.11 -2.90 -1.28
N VAL A 71 5.26 -4.19 -0.99
CA VAL A 71 6.50 -4.75 -0.45
C VAL A 71 7.65 -4.57 -1.45
N ALA A 72 7.44 -4.91 -2.71
CA ALA A 72 8.46 -4.77 -3.75
C ALA A 72 8.91 -3.32 -3.96
N MET A 73 7.96 -2.38 -3.95
CA MET A 73 8.22 -0.94 -4.00
C MET A 73 9.10 -0.50 -2.82
N ALA A 74 8.76 -0.93 -1.60
CA ALA A 74 9.55 -0.63 -0.40
C ALA A 74 10.98 -1.20 -0.50
N LEU A 75 11.15 -2.41 -1.04
CA LEU A 75 12.45 -3.01 -1.29
C LEU A 75 13.27 -2.21 -2.32
N ARG A 76 12.66 -1.67 -3.37
CA ARG A 76 13.34 -0.84 -4.39
C ARG A 76 13.77 0.52 -3.86
N ILE A 77 12.96 1.15 -3.01
CA ILE A 77 13.28 2.45 -2.42
C ILE A 77 14.47 2.35 -1.47
N ARG A 78 14.60 1.25 -0.75
CA ARG A 78 15.63 1.08 0.27
C ARG A 78 17.00 0.81 -0.35
N LYS A 79 18.02 1.58 0.06
CA LYS A 79 19.41 1.49 -0.48
C LYS A 79 20.01 0.10 -0.36
N THR A 80 19.77 -0.62 0.72
CA THR A 80 20.34 -1.95 0.99
C THR A 80 19.75 -3.06 0.13
N THR A 81 18.49 -2.95 -0.30
CA THR A 81 17.76 -4.00 -1.02
C THR A 81 17.46 -3.66 -2.48
N ARG A 82 17.67 -2.40 -2.91
CA ARG A 82 17.25 -1.96 -4.26
C ARG A 82 17.84 -2.74 -5.41
N HIS A 83 19.07 -3.25 -5.25
CA HIS A 83 19.77 -4.04 -6.25
C HIS A 83 19.47 -5.54 -6.18
N THR A 84 18.76 -5.99 -5.12
CA THR A 84 18.34 -7.40 -5.03
C THR A 84 17.27 -7.68 -6.09
N PRO A 85 17.43 -8.72 -6.89
CA PRO A 85 16.43 -9.12 -7.87
C PRO A 85 15.06 -9.36 -7.24
N LEU A 86 14.02 -8.94 -7.95
CA LEU A 86 12.62 -9.21 -7.62
C LEU A 86 12.04 -10.15 -8.66
N VAL A 87 11.46 -11.25 -8.22
CA VAL A 87 10.76 -12.23 -9.06
C VAL A 87 9.34 -12.37 -8.60
N PHE A 88 8.40 -11.92 -9.41
CA PHE A 88 6.97 -12.07 -9.19
C PHE A 88 6.48 -13.36 -9.82
N VAL A 89 5.67 -14.10 -9.06
CA VAL A 89 5.16 -15.41 -9.49
C VAL A 89 3.63 -15.38 -9.47
N GLU A 90 3.02 -15.87 -10.56
CA GLU A 90 1.57 -15.95 -10.74
C GLU A 90 0.86 -14.58 -10.67
N GLY A 91 -0.44 -14.59 -10.42
CA GLY A 91 -1.29 -13.40 -10.28
C GLY A 91 -2.23 -13.19 -11.46
N GLU A 92 -3.28 -12.44 -11.23
CA GLU A 92 -4.25 -12.06 -12.26
C GLU A 92 -3.59 -11.13 -13.30
N PRO A 93 -3.74 -11.38 -14.62
CA PRO A 93 -3.05 -10.64 -15.67
C PRO A 93 -3.17 -9.12 -15.55
N GLU A 94 -4.37 -8.59 -15.34
CA GLU A 94 -4.59 -7.14 -15.21
C GLU A 94 -3.86 -6.52 -14.01
N LYS A 95 -3.76 -7.26 -12.90
CA LYS A 95 -3.04 -6.80 -11.70
C LYS A 95 -1.53 -6.89 -11.91
N VAL A 96 -1.07 -7.96 -12.55
CA VAL A 96 0.34 -8.15 -12.92
C VAL A 96 0.80 -7.03 -13.84
N ASP A 97 0.03 -6.66 -14.86
CA ASP A 97 0.38 -5.58 -15.80
C ASP A 97 0.51 -4.23 -15.08
N ARG A 98 -0.35 -3.94 -14.12
CA ARG A 98 -0.23 -2.72 -13.29
C ARG A 98 1.06 -2.72 -12.46
N ILE A 99 1.45 -3.87 -11.91
CA ILE A 99 2.70 -4.01 -11.14
C ILE A 99 3.89 -3.84 -12.08
N LYS A 100 3.84 -4.45 -13.26
CA LYS A 100 4.88 -4.39 -14.30
C LYS A 100 5.16 -2.96 -14.78
N ASN A 101 4.12 -2.15 -14.90
CA ASN A 101 4.27 -0.73 -15.24
C ASN A 101 5.05 0.07 -14.16
N SER A 102 4.98 -0.36 -12.89
CA SER A 102 5.68 0.30 -11.78
C SER A 102 7.07 -0.28 -11.52
N LEU A 103 7.29 -1.54 -11.86
CA LEU A 103 8.53 -2.29 -11.62
C LEU A 103 8.92 -3.10 -12.87
N PRO A 104 9.18 -2.44 -14.02
CA PRO A 104 9.45 -3.12 -15.28
C PRO A 104 10.80 -3.87 -15.30
N ASP A 105 11.69 -3.58 -14.36
CA ASP A 105 12.99 -4.23 -14.16
C ASP A 105 12.92 -5.52 -13.32
N ALA A 106 11.72 -5.90 -12.83
CA ALA A 106 11.50 -7.15 -12.14
C ALA A 106 11.23 -8.31 -13.13
N ILE A 107 11.43 -9.53 -12.70
CA ILE A 107 11.08 -10.73 -13.48
C ILE A 107 9.69 -11.19 -13.12
N TYR A 108 8.88 -11.48 -14.14
CA TYR A 108 7.50 -11.99 -14.01
C TYR A 108 7.43 -13.40 -14.57
N THR A 109 6.97 -14.38 -13.79
CA THR A 109 7.03 -15.79 -14.13
C THR A 109 5.91 -16.61 -13.52
N THR A 110 5.91 -17.91 -13.76
CA THR A 110 5.00 -18.90 -13.15
C THR A 110 5.81 -19.88 -12.31
N TRP A 111 5.16 -20.63 -11.42
CA TRP A 111 5.81 -21.67 -10.62
C TRP A 111 6.45 -22.75 -11.47
N SER A 112 5.94 -23.04 -12.67
CA SER A 112 6.52 -24.01 -13.60
C SER A 112 7.89 -23.57 -14.16
N ARG A 113 8.14 -22.27 -14.24
CA ARG A 113 9.36 -21.66 -14.77
C ARG A 113 10.28 -21.11 -13.68
N ILE A 114 9.95 -21.29 -12.42
CA ILE A 114 10.63 -20.63 -11.29
C ILE A 114 12.12 -20.88 -11.27
N ARG A 115 12.56 -22.12 -11.54
CA ARG A 115 13.99 -22.48 -11.53
C ARG A 115 14.82 -21.66 -12.53
N SER A 116 14.37 -21.57 -13.78
CA SER A 116 15.08 -20.80 -14.81
C SER A 116 15.05 -19.30 -14.52
N SER A 117 13.93 -18.80 -14.06
CA SER A 117 13.75 -17.39 -13.72
C SER A 117 14.64 -16.95 -12.57
N LEU A 118 14.77 -17.77 -11.53
CA LEU A 118 15.66 -17.49 -10.40
C LEU A 118 17.14 -17.53 -10.79
N LYS A 119 17.55 -18.51 -11.61
CA LYS A 119 18.91 -18.54 -12.14
C LYS A 119 19.24 -17.28 -12.95
N THR A 120 18.32 -16.84 -13.80
CA THR A 120 18.47 -15.61 -14.58
C THR A 120 18.55 -14.38 -13.67
N ALA A 121 17.67 -14.28 -12.68
CA ALA A 121 17.62 -13.17 -11.73
C ALA A 121 18.93 -13.02 -10.94
N ILE A 122 19.46 -14.13 -10.45
CA ILE A 122 20.71 -14.16 -9.66
C ILE A 122 21.93 -13.88 -10.53
N ALA A 123 21.95 -14.41 -11.76
CA ALA A 123 23.07 -14.20 -12.67
C ALA A 123 23.14 -12.76 -13.22
N LYS A 124 21.99 -12.05 -13.28
CA LYS A 124 21.89 -10.70 -13.82
C LYS A 124 21.06 -9.80 -12.89
N PRO A 125 21.60 -9.44 -11.71
CA PRO A 125 20.92 -8.51 -10.81
C PRO A 125 20.80 -7.13 -11.48
N PRO A 126 19.76 -6.33 -11.13
CA PRO A 126 19.56 -5.03 -11.73
C PRO A 126 20.70 -4.07 -11.37
N ALA A 127 21.47 -3.67 -12.38
CA ALA A 127 22.57 -2.71 -12.21
C ALA A 127 22.01 -1.30 -11.90
N ASN A 128 20.96 -0.89 -12.63
CA ASN A 128 20.28 0.39 -12.47
C ASN A 128 18.80 0.13 -12.17
N PRO A 129 18.46 -0.25 -10.92
CA PRO A 129 17.08 -0.54 -10.58
C PRO A 129 16.20 0.70 -10.69
N ILE A 130 14.99 0.51 -11.20
CA ILE A 130 13.99 1.58 -11.22
C ILE A 130 13.49 1.78 -9.79
N VAL A 131 13.85 2.94 -9.21
CA VAL A 131 13.48 3.33 -7.86
C VAL A 131 12.22 4.18 -7.91
N PRO A 132 11.09 3.69 -7.41
CA PRO A 132 9.87 4.49 -7.35
C PRO A 132 10.05 5.73 -6.47
N GLU A 133 9.44 6.85 -6.85
CA GLU A 133 9.51 8.10 -6.07
C GLU A 133 8.93 7.93 -4.66
N SER A 134 7.94 7.04 -4.50
CA SER A 134 7.35 6.69 -3.21
C SER A 134 6.74 5.29 -3.24
N ASN A 135 6.49 4.70 -2.06
CA ASN A 135 5.69 3.46 -1.92
C ASN A 135 4.27 3.61 -2.50
N LEU A 136 3.84 4.84 -2.76
CA LEU A 136 2.53 5.19 -3.32
C LEU A 136 2.58 5.38 -4.84
N ALA A 137 3.75 5.35 -5.46
CA ALA A 137 3.91 5.59 -6.91
C ALA A 137 3.06 4.65 -7.78
N GLY A 138 2.77 3.45 -7.31
CA GLY A 138 1.86 2.52 -8.00
C GLY A 138 0.36 2.71 -7.69
N TYR A 139 0.00 3.58 -6.74
CA TYR A 139 -1.37 4.08 -6.57
C TYR A 139 -1.66 5.28 -7.47
N SER A 140 -0.67 5.81 -8.16
CA SER A 140 -0.79 6.97 -9.07
C SER A 140 -1.66 6.69 -10.31
N GLY A 141 -1.99 5.43 -10.61
CA GLY A 141 -2.90 5.09 -11.71
C GLY A 141 -4.38 5.42 -11.48
N THR A 142 -4.81 5.64 -10.22
CA THR A 142 -6.17 6.09 -9.93
C THR A 142 -6.12 7.54 -9.47
N PRO A 143 -6.69 8.49 -10.23
CA PRO A 143 -6.75 9.89 -9.82
C PRO A 143 -7.28 10.05 -8.39
N LEU A 144 -6.70 10.96 -7.62
CA LEU A 144 -7.05 11.16 -6.22
C LEU A 144 -8.55 11.39 -6.00
N PRO A 145 -9.26 12.19 -6.83
CA PRO A 145 -10.71 12.35 -6.72
C PRO A 145 -11.45 11.02 -6.81
N LYS A 146 -11.12 10.17 -7.77
CA LYS A 146 -11.73 8.82 -7.92
C LYS A 146 -11.41 7.93 -6.73
N LYS A 147 -10.20 8.01 -6.20
CA LYS A 147 -9.75 7.26 -5.02
C LYS A 147 -10.52 7.68 -3.76
N LEU A 148 -10.78 8.97 -3.59
CA LEU A 148 -11.58 9.53 -2.50
C LEU A 148 -13.08 9.33 -2.69
N GLY A 149 -13.51 9.00 -3.91
CA GLY A 149 -14.91 8.77 -4.26
C GLY A 149 -15.67 10.06 -4.55
N VAL A 150 -14.99 11.06 -5.10
CA VAL A 150 -15.60 12.26 -5.68
C VAL A 150 -16.37 11.83 -6.94
N LYS A 151 -17.63 12.21 -7.01
CA LYS A 151 -18.53 11.88 -8.13
C LYS A 151 -18.83 13.13 -8.97
N PRO A 152 -19.18 12.97 -10.25
CA PRO A 152 -19.70 14.09 -11.05
C PRO A 152 -20.86 14.79 -10.34
N ASN A 153 -20.99 16.10 -10.53
CA ASN A 153 -22.04 16.94 -9.97
C ASN A 153 -22.16 16.93 -8.44
N SER A 154 -21.13 16.48 -7.71
CA SER A 154 -21.15 16.41 -6.25
C SER A 154 -20.59 17.68 -5.59
N THR A 155 -21.08 17.98 -4.39
CA THR A 155 -20.53 19.01 -3.51
C THR A 155 -19.59 18.36 -2.50
N VAL A 156 -18.32 18.75 -2.54
CA VAL A 156 -17.25 18.21 -1.69
C VAL A 156 -16.76 19.29 -0.73
N ALA A 157 -16.82 19.03 0.57
CA ALA A 157 -16.26 19.93 1.57
C ALA A 157 -14.83 19.52 1.94
N LEU A 158 -13.88 20.46 1.83
CA LEU A 158 -12.48 20.30 2.22
C LEU A 158 -12.24 21.07 3.53
N VAL A 159 -12.50 20.43 4.66
CA VAL A 159 -12.44 21.05 5.99
C VAL A 159 -11.01 20.95 6.54
N GLY A 160 -10.42 22.08 6.90
CA GLY A 160 -9.04 22.12 7.44
C GLY A 160 -7.95 21.70 6.44
N ALA A 161 -8.26 21.68 5.15
CA ALA A 161 -7.33 21.22 4.13
C ALA A 161 -6.06 22.11 4.03
N PRO A 162 -4.88 21.51 3.73
CA PRO A 162 -3.67 22.27 3.42
C PRO A 162 -3.88 23.19 2.21
N LYS A 163 -3.15 24.33 2.17
CA LYS A 163 -3.31 25.37 1.12
C LYS A 163 -3.28 24.83 -0.32
N ASP A 164 -2.43 23.84 -0.58
CA ASP A 164 -2.24 23.31 -1.94
C ASP A 164 -3.02 22.00 -2.19
N PHE A 165 -3.92 21.61 -1.30
CA PHE A 165 -4.64 20.34 -1.43
C PHE A 165 -5.58 20.32 -2.65
N GLU A 166 -6.20 21.43 -3.01
CA GLU A 166 -7.02 21.53 -4.22
C GLU A 166 -6.22 21.21 -5.48
N LYS A 167 -4.95 21.67 -5.54
CA LYS A 167 -4.03 21.32 -6.65
C LYS A 167 -3.65 19.84 -6.61
N ALA A 168 -3.48 19.28 -5.42
CA ALA A 168 -3.14 17.86 -5.24
C ALA A 168 -4.29 16.92 -5.65
N LEU A 169 -5.54 17.38 -5.63
CA LEU A 169 -6.68 16.63 -6.16
C LEU A 169 -6.54 16.40 -7.68
N GLY A 170 -5.91 17.34 -8.40
CA GLY A 170 -5.80 17.27 -9.86
C GLY A 170 -7.13 17.54 -10.55
N GLU A 171 -7.34 16.89 -11.71
CA GLU A 171 -8.55 17.06 -12.51
C GLU A 171 -9.78 16.46 -11.79
N LEU A 172 -10.79 17.29 -11.57
CA LEU A 172 -12.03 16.90 -10.92
C LEU A 172 -13.05 16.39 -11.94
N PRO A 173 -13.94 15.45 -11.55
CA PRO A 173 -15.10 15.11 -12.39
C PRO A 173 -15.97 16.33 -12.69
N GLU A 174 -16.68 16.27 -13.80
CA GLU A 174 -17.56 17.35 -14.26
C GLU A 174 -18.58 17.79 -13.18
N GLY A 175 -18.80 19.09 -13.06
CA GLY A 175 -19.82 19.67 -12.18
C GLY A 175 -19.52 19.57 -10.67
N VAL A 176 -18.30 19.18 -10.27
CA VAL A 176 -17.91 19.12 -8.85
C VAL A 176 -17.76 20.52 -8.28
N LYS A 177 -18.39 20.77 -7.12
CA LYS A 177 -18.27 22.01 -6.35
C LYS A 177 -17.45 21.76 -5.09
N LEU A 178 -16.35 22.50 -4.92
CA LEU A 178 -15.54 22.45 -3.72
C LEU A 178 -15.98 23.55 -2.74
N LYS A 179 -16.10 23.19 -1.44
CA LYS A 179 -16.34 24.11 -0.33
C LYS A 179 -15.21 23.96 0.69
N LYS A 180 -14.86 25.05 1.38
CA LYS A 180 -13.85 25.03 2.47
C LYS A 180 -14.45 24.69 3.84
N ARG A 181 -15.76 24.66 3.94
CA ARG A 181 -16.50 24.32 5.17
C ARG A 181 -17.59 23.31 4.86
N ALA A 182 -17.92 22.50 5.84
CA ALA A 182 -19.08 21.61 5.79
C ALA A 182 -20.29 22.41 6.30
N ASP A 183 -20.85 23.27 5.46
CA ASP A 183 -22.05 24.04 5.70
C ASP A 183 -23.16 23.56 4.76
N GLY A 184 -24.29 23.18 5.30
CA GLY A 184 -25.40 22.62 4.54
C GLY A 184 -25.11 21.24 3.94
N ALA A 185 -25.84 20.87 2.89
CA ALA A 185 -25.72 19.57 2.27
C ALA A 185 -24.38 19.43 1.52
N CYS A 186 -23.57 18.48 1.95
CA CYS A 186 -22.35 18.03 1.27
C CYS A 186 -22.46 16.55 0.92
N ASP A 187 -22.15 16.20 -0.33
CA ASP A 187 -22.16 14.80 -0.73
C ASP A 187 -20.98 14.04 -0.11
N LEU A 188 -19.81 14.69 -0.03
CA LEU A 188 -18.58 14.13 0.52
C LEU A 188 -17.89 15.18 1.38
N ILE A 189 -17.43 14.78 2.57
CA ILE A 189 -16.59 15.60 3.43
C ILE A 189 -15.20 14.98 3.51
N ILE A 190 -14.17 15.80 3.32
CA ILE A 190 -12.76 15.44 3.56
C ILE A 190 -12.26 16.38 4.64
N TRP A 191 -12.15 15.87 5.84
CA TRP A 191 -11.80 16.63 7.04
C TRP A 191 -10.39 16.32 7.48
N PHE A 192 -9.53 17.34 7.49
CA PHE A 192 -8.14 17.27 7.89
C PHE A 192 -7.99 17.64 9.36
N VAL A 193 -7.54 16.69 10.18
CA VAL A 193 -7.41 16.82 11.63
C VAL A 193 -5.99 16.54 12.05
N ARG A 194 -5.42 17.40 12.89
CA ARG A 194 -4.07 17.23 13.42
C ARG A 194 -4.04 16.84 14.88
N MET A 195 -5.04 17.24 15.65
CA MET A 195 -5.08 17.07 17.09
C MET A 195 -6.34 16.30 17.52
N ARG A 196 -6.19 15.39 18.49
CA ARG A 196 -7.30 14.62 19.06
C ARG A 196 -8.42 15.49 19.59
N ALA A 197 -8.08 16.61 20.23
CA ALA A 197 -9.07 17.54 20.76
C ALA A 197 -10.06 17.97 19.67
N GLU A 198 -9.55 18.41 18.51
CA GLU A 198 -10.40 18.79 17.36
C GLU A 198 -11.26 17.62 16.88
N LEU A 199 -10.71 16.40 16.85
CA LEU A 199 -11.49 15.21 16.48
C LEU A 199 -12.65 14.97 17.45
N TYR A 200 -12.38 14.96 18.74
CA TYR A 200 -13.39 14.69 19.77
C TYR A 200 -14.48 15.73 19.81
N ASP A 201 -14.10 17.00 19.66
CA ASP A 201 -15.07 18.12 19.73
C ASP A 201 -16.05 18.11 18.54
N ARG A 202 -15.60 17.70 17.35
CA ARG A 202 -16.35 17.92 16.11
C ARG A 202 -16.83 16.66 15.40
N ILE A 203 -16.45 15.47 15.85
CA ILE A 203 -16.78 14.22 15.14
C ILE A 203 -18.28 14.00 14.93
N LYS A 204 -19.11 14.36 15.93
CA LYS A 204 -20.57 14.24 15.84
C LYS A 204 -21.13 15.19 14.79
N GLU A 205 -20.75 16.47 14.85
CA GLU A 205 -21.14 17.49 13.86
C GLU A 205 -20.77 17.02 12.44
N MET A 206 -19.54 16.61 12.22
CA MET A 206 -19.08 16.15 10.91
C MET A 206 -19.83 14.90 10.44
N GLY A 207 -20.14 13.99 11.35
CA GLY A 207 -20.95 12.82 11.07
C GLY A 207 -22.36 13.19 10.64
N GLU A 208 -23.00 14.16 11.29
CA GLU A 208 -24.35 14.63 10.97
C GLU A 208 -24.42 15.36 9.62
N LEU A 209 -23.39 16.11 9.26
CA LEU A 209 -23.29 16.81 7.98
C LEU A 209 -22.94 15.88 6.80
N THR A 210 -22.58 14.64 7.09
CA THR A 210 -22.14 13.69 6.07
C THR A 210 -23.28 13.18 5.21
N GLY A 211 -23.19 13.40 3.90
CA GLY A 211 -24.09 12.86 2.89
C GLY A 211 -23.74 11.44 2.44
N ALA A 212 -24.34 11.03 1.33
CA ALA A 212 -24.18 9.66 0.78
C ALA A 212 -22.75 9.30 0.36
N GLY A 213 -21.90 10.29 0.08
CA GLY A 213 -20.49 10.09 -0.27
C GLY A 213 -19.59 9.72 0.91
N GLY A 214 -20.03 9.96 2.14
CA GLY A 214 -19.31 9.64 3.37
C GLY A 214 -18.39 10.75 3.87
N LEU A 215 -17.72 10.47 4.99
CA LEU A 215 -16.78 11.34 5.68
C LEU A 215 -15.37 10.73 5.63
N TRP A 216 -14.42 11.41 5.02
CA TRP A 216 -13.01 11.13 5.21
C TRP A 216 -12.47 11.92 6.40
N ILE A 217 -11.88 11.24 7.35
CA ILE A 217 -11.05 11.87 8.38
C ILE A 217 -9.61 11.63 7.98
N ALA A 218 -8.90 12.72 7.69
CA ALA A 218 -7.51 12.71 7.25
C ALA A 218 -6.59 13.20 8.36
N TRP A 219 -5.48 12.47 8.63
CA TRP A 219 -4.50 12.82 9.65
C TRP A 219 -3.08 12.72 9.11
N PRO A 220 -2.10 13.47 9.68
CA PRO A 220 -0.71 13.39 9.27
C PRO A 220 -0.12 12.01 9.56
N LYS A 221 0.66 11.49 8.61
CA LYS A 221 1.48 10.29 8.83
C LYS A 221 2.59 10.60 9.82
N GLN A 222 2.96 9.65 10.67
CA GLN A 222 4.06 9.81 11.61
C GLN A 222 5.38 10.19 10.93
N ALA A 223 5.64 9.66 9.74
CA ALA A 223 6.84 9.97 8.96
C ALA A 223 6.80 11.32 8.21
N SER A 224 5.69 12.07 8.29
CA SER A 224 5.54 13.33 7.54
C SER A 224 6.25 14.54 8.17
N GLY A 225 6.67 14.43 9.44
CA GLY A 225 7.24 15.54 10.21
C GLY A 225 6.21 16.58 10.67
N VAL A 226 4.93 16.44 10.31
CA VAL A 226 3.87 17.33 10.80
C VAL A 226 3.51 16.95 12.24
N ALA A 227 3.55 17.91 13.14
CA ALA A 227 3.16 17.70 14.53
C ALA A 227 1.69 17.27 14.63
N SER A 228 1.47 16.11 15.25
CA SER A 228 0.15 15.50 15.40
C SER A 228 0.19 14.41 16.46
N ASP A 229 -0.88 14.32 17.24
CA ASP A 229 -1.11 13.23 18.19
C ASP A 229 -2.10 12.18 17.66
N MET A 230 -2.42 12.25 16.36
CA MET A 230 -3.38 11.40 15.67
C MET A 230 -2.76 10.06 15.24
N THR A 231 -3.53 8.99 15.35
CA THR A 231 -3.23 7.67 14.79
C THR A 231 -4.47 7.07 14.15
N GLN A 232 -4.28 6.07 13.27
CA GLN A 232 -5.40 5.36 12.66
C GLN A 232 -6.35 4.75 13.70
N ASN A 233 -5.81 4.19 14.79
CA ASN A 233 -6.63 3.57 15.84
C ASN A 233 -7.51 4.61 16.55
N ILE A 234 -6.95 5.76 16.90
CA ILE A 234 -7.72 6.85 17.51
C ILE A 234 -8.85 7.31 16.60
N VAL A 235 -8.57 7.53 15.32
CA VAL A 235 -9.58 7.93 14.34
C VAL A 235 -10.69 6.88 14.23
N ARG A 236 -10.30 5.59 14.16
CA ARG A 236 -11.26 4.48 14.06
C ARG A 236 -12.14 4.37 15.31
N GLU A 237 -11.53 4.30 16.48
CA GLU A 237 -12.23 4.15 17.77
C GLU A 237 -13.20 5.31 18.00
N THR A 238 -12.75 6.54 17.76
CA THR A 238 -13.60 7.74 17.92
C THR A 238 -14.76 7.74 16.92
N GLY A 239 -14.50 7.39 15.65
CA GLY A 239 -15.54 7.31 14.64
C GLY A 239 -16.61 6.27 14.97
N LEU A 240 -16.20 5.06 15.39
CA LEU A 240 -17.11 3.98 15.79
C LEU A 240 -17.93 4.36 17.02
N ALA A 241 -17.29 4.98 18.04
CA ALA A 241 -17.96 5.46 19.24
C ALA A 241 -19.02 6.56 18.94
N SER A 242 -18.81 7.32 17.86
CA SER A 242 -19.72 8.36 17.39
C SER A 242 -20.85 7.84 16.48
N GLY A 243 -21.02 6.52 16.37
CA GLY A 243 -22.09 5.90 15.56
C GLY A 243 -21.80 5.81 14.06
N LEU A 244 -20.55 6.06 13.65
CA LEU A 244 -20.10 5.88 12.28
C LEU A 244 -19.60 4.46 12.05
N VAL A 245 -19.42 4.06 10.78
CA VAL A 245 -18.84 2.77 10.35
C VAL A 245 -17.73 3.06 9.37
N ASP A 246 -16.51 2.59 9.67
CA ASP A 246 -15.38 2.71 8.76
C ASP A 246 -15.40 1.60 7.70
N TYR A 247 -14.98 1.93 6.48
CA TYR A 247 -14.97 0.94 5.38
C TYR A 247 -13.82 1.08 4.38
N LYS A 248 -13.03 2.15 4.45
CA LYS A 248 -11.91 2.31 3.53
C LYS A 248 -10.78 3.13 4.14
N VAL A 249 -9.57 2.59 4.11
CA VAL A 249 -8.33 3.30 4.45
C VAL A 249 -7.61 3.69 3.17
N CYS A 250 -6.99 4.87 3.13
CA CYS A 250 -6.18 5.26 1.99
C CYS A 250 -5.07 6.24 2.41
N ALA A 251 -3.92 6.11 1.76
CA ALA A 251 -2.94 7.18 1.73
C ALA A 251 -3.45 8.26 0.77
N ILE A 252 -3.67 9.47 1.28
CA ILE A 252 -4.15 10.61 0.48
C ILE A 252 -2.99 11.15 -0.35
N ASP A 253 -1.87 11.49 0.32
CA ASP A 253 -0.63 11.94 -0.31
C ASP A 253 0.61 11.51 0.50
N ALA A 254 1.76 12.13 0.30
CA ALA A 254 2.97 11.84 1.06
C ALA A 254 2.82 12.16 2.56
N THR A 255 2.04 13.17 2.91
CA THR A 255 1.84 13.69 4.27
C THR A 255 0.65 13.06 4.97
N TRP A 256 -0.47 12.84 4.27
CA TRP A 256 -1.77 12.53 4.85
C TRP A 256 -2.22 11.09 4.61
N SER A 257 -2.75 10.46 5.64
CA SER A 257 -3.54 9.24 5.58
C SER A 257 -5.00 9.57 5.86
N GLY A 258 -5.93 8.75 5.37
CA GLY A 258 -7.36 8.95 5.60
C GLY A 258 -8.10 7.65 5.87
N LEU A 259 -9.12 7.73 6.70
CA LEU A 259 -10.09 6.69 6.97
C LEU A 259 -11.48 7.22 6.61
N LYS A 260 -12.21 6.44 5.80
CA LYS A 260 -13.54 6.79 5.31
C LYS A 260 -14.61 6.14 6.15
N PHE A 261 -15.60 6.96 6.53
CA PHE A 261 -16.76 6.56 7.31
C PHE A 261 -18.06 6.78 6.56
N ALA A 262 -19.05 6.00 6.92
CA ALA A 262 -20.45 6.22 6.60
C ALA A 262 -21.27 6.24 7.87
N ARG A 263 -22.49 6.83 7.82
CA ARG A 263 -23.44 6.68 8.91
C ARG A 263 -23.91 5.23 9.00
N ARG A 264 -24.05 4.73 10.22
CA ARG A 264 -24.70 3.44 10.45
C ARG A 264 -26.15 3.53 9.99
N LYS A 265 -26.58 2.64 9.11
CA LYS A 265 -28.00 2.52 8.77
C LYS A 265 -28.73 2.02 10.01
N THR A 266 -29.62 2.82 10.57
CA THR A 266 -30.63 2.33 11.50
C THR A 266 -31.60 1.45 10.71
N LYS A 267 -31.77 0.21 11.18
CA LYS A 267 -32.80 -0.70 10.65
C LYS A 267 -34.18 -0.15 11.02
#